data_61dd10557a8c6c88c023d5a4059cbb22
#
_entry.id   61dd10557a8c6c88c023d5a4059cbb22
#
_cell.length_a   1.000
_cell.length_b   1.000
_cell.length_c   1.000
_cell.angle_alpha   90.00
_cell.angle_beta   90.00
_cell.angle_gamma   90.00
#
_symmetry.space_group_name_H-M   'P 1'
#
loop_
_entity.id
_entity.type
_entity.pdbx_description
1 polymer ?
#
loop_
_entity_poly.entity_id
_entity_poly.type
_entity_poly.pdbx_seq_one_letter_code
_entity_poly.pdbx_strand_id
1 'polypeptide(L)'
;MSDETKSEEKTDAKPDHEPPAGAETTGTWRGAATPIDYSARANWIVLRKKEKPAAEIFSVSYVADGADAERPVTFVFNGGPGASSAYLHMGAVGPKRVDLPADGSLPEMPPRLVENESSWLAFSDLVFVDPIGTGFSRVIENEKKGDAKEQKAEDAPDPKEYFGYKRDLESLCEFMGRWLSANGRWGSPVFIAGESYGGYRVGRLVRMLQETAGIGLNGAILISPALEIATLNPTDYDVLGWIDTLPTMALSAVHHGRSRAFAADTHLEQVLREAEEFATGEYTSFLTRGASMPPEERDRILCRLADLTGLPLDLVVRAEGRITIRVFSRELLRDERKVLGLYDATITVTDPFPDRDSFTGPDPTLSGSTPAYTMAVNRLLRSEIGVESDREYTLLSYEVNTAWKIDSEQHAFALPPGATDDFRYGMSLNPHMQAFVTHGRYDLVTPYFSSDRLRNLMRLDPQMAERLTVRHFGGGHMFYAWEASRKDFTDAIAAFVADAAG
;
A
#
# COMPACT_ATOMS: atom_id res chain seq x y z
N MET A 1 19.67 72.06 7.10
CA MET A 1 19.86 70.81 6.33
C MET A 1 19.43 69.72 7.29
N SER A 2 18.21 69.34 7.20
CA SER A 2 17.58 68.27 8.03
C SER A 2 17.52 66.98 7.21
N ASP A 3 18.21 66.01 7.72
CA ASP A 3 18.29 64.66 7.15
C ASP A 3 17.03 63.88 7.64
N GLU A 4 16.10 63.63 6.73
CA GLU A 4 14.94 62.78 6.98
C GLU A 4 15.33 61.33 6.70
N THR A 5 15.61 60.56 7.75
CA THR A 5 15.71 59.12 7.67
C THR A 5 14.32 58.50 7.49
N LYS A 6 13.98 58.05 6.27
CA LYS A 6 12.83 57.20 6.00
C LYS A 6 13.10 55.84 6.59
N SER A 7 12.36 55.49 7.63
CA SER A 7 12.22 54.08 8.09
C SER A 7 11.41 53.31 7.06
N GLU A 8 12.03 52.34 6.41
CA GLU A 8 11.33 51.32 5.63
C GLU A 8 10.52 50.42 6.59
N GLU A 9 9.22 50.60 6.62
CA GLU A 9 8.28 49.62 7.17
C GLU A 9 8.41 48.34 6.33
N LYS A 10 8.97 47.29 6.91
CA LYS A 10 8.80 45.93 6.41
C LYS A 10 7.32 45.58 6.56
N THR A 11 6.56 45.67 5.49
CA THR A 11 5.24 45.07 5.38
C THR A 11 5.44 43.56 5.44
N ASP A 12 5.12 42.94 6.56
CA ASP A 12 4.91 41.49 6.65
C ASP A 12 3.76 41.14 5.70
N ALA A 13 4.12 40.71 4.50
CA ALA A 13 3.15 40.20 3.55
C ALA A 13 2.52 38.94 4.16
N LYS A 14 1.19 38.94 4.33
CA LYS A 14 0.46 37.72 4.73
C LYS A 14 0.88 36.58 3.81
N PRO A 15 1.12 35.37 4.36
CA PRO A 15 1.41 34.23 3.52
C PRO A 15 0.26 34.00 2.54
N ASP A 16 0.60 33.70 1.29
CA ASP A 16 -0.38 33.50 0.18
C ASP A 16 -1.39 32.37 0.48
N HIS A 17 -1.08 31.46 1.41
CA HIS A 17 -1.94 30.39 1.91
C HIS A 17 -1.49 29.92 3.29
N GLU A 18 -2.44 29.72 4.20
CA GLU A 18 -2.24 29.10 5.52
C GLU A 18 -3.07 27.81 5.59
N PRO A 19 -2.45 26.65 5.85
CA PRO A 19 -3.19 25.42 6.11
C PRO A 19 -3.94 25.51 7.44
N PRO A 20 -4.90 24.60 7.71
CA PRO A 20 -5.51 24.53 9.04
C PRO A 20 -4.45 24.39 10.15
N ALA A 21 -4.78 24.86 11.33
CA ALA A 21 -3.89 24.71 12.49
C ALA A 21 -3.64 23.24 12.78
N GLY A 22 -2.38 22.88 13.01
CA GLY A 22 -2.01 21.55 13.47
C GLY A 22 -2.47 21.28 14.89
N ALA A 23 -2.40 20.02 15.30
CA ALA A 23 -2.66 19.59 16.66
C ALA A 23 -1.50 18.75 17.19
N GLU A 24 -1.24 18.89 18.49
CA GLU A 24 -0.21 18.11 19.18
C GLU A 24 -0.74 17.61 20.53
N THR A 25 -0.44 16.35 20.83
CA THR A 25 -0.74 15.74 22.12
C THR A 25 0.40 14.82 22.55
N THR A 26 0.46 14.47 23.81
CA THR A 26 1.44 13.52 24.35
C THR A 26 0.76 12.23 24.77
N GLY A 27 1.49 11.13 24.73
CA GLY A 27 1.01 9.82 25.15
C GLY A 27 2.13 8.95 25.69
N THR A 28 1.75 7.85 26.30
CA THR A 28 2.70 6.81 26.74
C THR A 28 2.28 5.50 26.12
N TRP A 29 3.14 4.90 25.30
CA TRP A 29 2.92 3.57 24.75
C TRP A 29 3.55 2.50 25.67
N ARG A 30 2.77 1.45 25.99
CA ARG A 30 3.13 0.42 26.98
C ARG A 30 3.29 -0.98 26.38
N GLY A 31 3.36 -1.08 25.06
CA GLY A 31 3.53 -2.37 24.36
C GLY A 31 4.93 -2.98 24.51
N ALA A 32 5.93 -2.24 25.01
CA ALA A 32 7.26 -2.76 25.31
C ALA A 32 7.48 -2.95 26.83
N ALA A 33 8.57 -3.63 27.20
CA ALA A 33 8.96 -3.83 28.60
C ALA A 33 9.20 -2.49 29.33
N THR A 34 9.72 -1.49 28.65
CA THR A 34 9.84 -0.10 29.11
C THR A 34 8.85 0.75 28.34
N PRO A 35 7.91 1.45 29.02
CA PRO A 35 7.02 2.37 28.38
C PRO A 35 7.77 3.46 27.61
N ILE A 36 7.22 3.88 26.46
CA ILE A 36 7.78 4.95 25.63
C ILE A 36 6.81 6.13 25.67
N ASP A 37 7.26 7.25 26.25
CA ASP A 37 6.54 8.51 26.15
C ASP A 37 6.78 9.11 24.77
N TYR A 38 5.76 9.69 24.17
CA TYR A 38 5.82 10.25 22.82
C TYR A 38 4.96 11.48 22.64
N SER A 39 5.35 12.31 21.69
CA SER A 39 4.53 13.37 21.13
C SER A 39 3.85 12.88 19.85
N ALA A 40 2.52 13.06 19.75
CA ALA A 40 1.75 12.83 18.53
C ALA A 40 1.38 14.18 17.91
N ARG A 41 1.81 14.40 16.65
CA ARG A 41 1.58 15.65 15.92
C ARG A 41 0.82 15.39 14.63
N ALA A 42 -0.28 16.11 14.43
CA ALA A 42 -1.06 16.11 13.20
C ALA A 42 -0.90 17.48 12.53
N ASN A 43 -0.22 17.54 11.39
CA ASN A 43 0.15 18.79 10.74
C ASN A 43 0.02 18.70 9.22
N TRP A 44 -0.02 19.88 8.58
CA TRP A 44 0.02 20.04 7.13
C TRP A 44 1.36 20.65 6.71
N ILE A 45 1.94 20.14 5.62
CA ILE A 45 3.08 20.74 4.93
C ILE A 45 2.60 21.28 3.58
N VAL A 46 2.79 22.58 3.35
CA VAL A 46 2.45 23.22 2.08
C VAL A 46 3.53 22.93 1.05
N LEU A 47 3.14 22.28 -0.04
CA LEU A 47 3.99 22.09 -1.22
C LEU A 47 3.90 23.27 -2.17
N ARG A 48 4.99 23.56 -2.88
CA ARG A 48 5.07 24.72 -3.74
C ARG A 48 5.40 24.34 -5.19
N LYS A 49 4.80 25.07 -6.13
CA LYS A 49 5.14 25.01 -7.54
C LYS A 49 5.55 26.41 -7.98
N LYS A 50 6.78 26.59 -8.51
CA LYS A 50 7.31 27.91 -8.85
C LYS A 50 7.14 28.93 -7.70
N GLU A 51 7.51 28.54 -6.49
CA GLU A 51 7.41 29.35 -5.25
C GLU A 51 5.97 29.63 -4.75
N LYS A 52 4.94 29.31 -5.52
CA LYS A 52 3.54 29.48 -5.10
C LYS A 52 3.01 28.24 -4.39
N PRO A 53 2.18 28.40 -3.34
CA PRO A 53 1.46 27.29 -2.73
C PRO A 53 0.63 26.55 -3.78
N ALA A 54 0.76 25.21 -3.82
CA ALA A 54 0.11 24.38 -4.82
C ALA A 54 -0.74 23.25 -4.22
N ALA A 55 -0.27 22.67 -3.14
CA ALA A 55 -0.97 21.61 -2.43
C ALA A 55 -0.53 21.60 -0.96
N GLU A 56 -1.28 20.90 -0.14
CA GLU A 56 -0.93 20.63 1.26
C GLU A 56 -1.05 19.15 1.54
N ILE A 57 0.00 18.58 2.14
CA ILE A 57 0.02 17.19 2.60
C ILE A 57 -0.17 17.15 4.10
N PHE A 58 -1.19 16.42 4.53
CA PHE A 58 -1.45 16.09 5.92
C PHE A 58 -0.63 14.88 6.35
N SER A 59 -0.14 14.93 7.57
CA SER A 59 0.55 13.79 8.18
C SER A 59 0.31 13.72 9.68
N VAL A 60 0.42 12.51 10.22
CA VAL A 60 0.47 12.27 11.66
C VAL A 60 1.84 11.67 11.98
N SER A 61 2.57 12.32 12.89
CA SER A 61 3.86 11.81 13.36
C SER A 61 3.82 11.46 14.84
N TYR A 62 4.51 10.36 15.17
CA TYR A 62 4.75 9.94 16.55
C TYR A 62 6.26 9.94 16.77
N VAL A 63 6.72 10.77 17.70
CA VAL A 63 8.14 10.95 18.02
C VAL A 63 8.33 10.62 19.49
N ALA A 64 9.21 9.68 19.79
CA ALA A 64 9.52 9.30 21.16
C ALA A 64 10.21 10.45 21.89
N ASP A 65 9.77 10.74 23.11
CA ASP A 65 10.33 11.84 23.94
C ASP A 65 11.75 11.51 24.37
N GLY A 66 12.61 12.53 24.28
CA GLY A 66 14.03 12.36 24.62
C GLY A 66 14.82 11.47 23.65
N ALA A 67 14.22 11.09 22.51
CA ALA A 67 14.90 10.32 21.50
C ALA A 67 16.08 11.09 20.91
N ASP A 68 17.18 10.37 20.68
CA ASP A 68 18.36 10.90 19.99
C ASP A 68 18.00 11.20 18.52
N ALA A 69 18.72 12.15 17.92
CA ALA A 69 18.67 12.42 16.50
C ALA A 69 19.09 11.20 15.64
N GLU A 70 19.72 10.21 16.24
CA GLU A 70 20.11 8.95 15.63
C GLU A 70 18.99 7.89 15.62
N ARG A 71 17.85 8.13 16.33
CA ARG A 71 16.70 7.20 16.30
C ARG A 71 16.15 7.10 14.87
N PRO A 72 15.85 5.88 14.36
CA PRO A 72 15.25 5.71 13.03
C PRO A 72 13.96 6.50 12.87
N VAL A 73 13.69 6.97 11.65
CA VAL A 73 12.40 7.53 11.24
C VAL A 73 11.84 6.75 10.06
N THR A 74 10.58 6.32 10.16
CA THR A 74 9.88 5.58 9.12
C THR A 74 8.72 6.39 8.56
N PHE A 75 8.78 6.71 7.26
CA PHE A 75 7.65 7.30 6.53
C PHE A 75 6.77 6.19 5.98
N VAL A 76 5.47 6.27 6.28
CA VAL A 76 4.49 5.21 6.01
C VAL A 76 3.36 5.74 5.15
N PHE A 77 3.01 5.02 4.08
CA PHE A 77 1.88 5.37 3.22
C PHE A 77 1.16 4.15 2.65
N ASN A 78 -0.16 4.23 2.60
CA ASN A 78 -0.98 3.26 1.89
C ASN A 78 -1.02 3.55 0.37
N GLY A 79 -1.74 2.74 -0.36
CA GLY A 79 -1.81 2.73 -1.81
C GLY A 79 -3.13 3.24 -2.39
N GLY A 80 -3.90 2.37 -2.91
CA GLY A 80 -5.09 2.58 -3.69
C GLY A 80 -4.81 2.47 -5.20
N PRO A 81 -4.36 3.52 -5.92
CA PRO A 81 -4.21 4.91 -5.49
C PRO A 81 -5.50 5.51 -4.95
N GLY A 82 -5.35 6.49 -4.04
CA GLY A 82 -6.50 7.15 -3.41
C GLY A 82 -6.77 6.72 -1.96
N ALA A 83 -5.95 5.84 -1.34
CA ALA A 83 -6.05 5.50 0.07
C ALA A 83 -5.17 6.43 0.93
N SER A 84 -5.73 6.89 2.05
CA SER A 84 -4.98 7.54 3.13
C SER A 84 -4.15 6.52 3.89
N SER A 85 -3.18 6.96 4.68
CA SER A 85 -2.30 6.08 5.45
C SER A 85 -2.96 5.43 6.68
N ALA A 86 -4.25 5.63 6.87
CA ALA A 86 -4.98 5.16 8.05
C ALA A 86 -5.01 3.63 8.20
N TYR A 87 -4.96 2.85 7.12
CA TYR A 87 -4.96 1.40 7.21
C TYR A 87 -3.68 0.87 7.87
N LEU A 88 -2.50 1.27 7.41
CA LEU A 88 -1.24 0.92 8.07
C LEU A 88 -1.12 1.60 9.44
N HIS A 89 -1.55 2.86 9.55
CA HIS A 89 -1.50 3.62 10.81
C HIS A 89 -2.21 2.88 11.94
N MET A 90 -3.45 2.48 11.71
CA MET A 90 -4.30 1.91 12.76
C MET A 90 -4.56 0.40 12.61
N GLY A 91 -3.93 -0.22 11.64
CA GLY A 91 -4.00 -1.68 11.47
C GLY A 91 -2.73 -2.39 11.93
N ALA A 92 -1.56 -1.78 11.71
CA ALA A 92 -0.28 -2.44 11.95
C ALA A 92 0.72 -1.62 12.76
N VAL A 93 0.99 -0.35 12.35
CA VAL A 93 2.25 0.33 12.63
C VAL A 93 2.15 1.32 13.78
N GLY A 94 1.06 2.05 13.90
CA GLY A 94 0.87 3.11 14.88
C GLY A 94 0.71 2.61 16.33
N PRO A 95 0.82 3.50 17.33
CA PRO A 95 0.71 3.13 18.75
C PRO A 95 -0.69 2.72 19.18
N LYS A 96 -1.71 3.04 18.37
CA LYS A 96 -3.10 2.59 18.55
C LYS A 96 -3.61 1.90 17.31
N ARG A 97 -4.47 0.91 17.49
CA ARG A 97 -5.08 0.14 16.41
C ARG A 97 -6.57 -0.04 16.57
N VAL A 98 -7.24 -0.35 15.47
CA VAL A 98 -8.60 -0.88 15.50
C VAL A 98 -8.59 -2.27 16.14
N ASP A 99 -9.49 -2.51 17.07
CA ASP A 99 -9.66 -3.80 17.73
C ASP A 99 -10.42 -4.75 16.80
N LEU A 100 -9.68 -5.53 16.02
CA LEU A 100 -10.20 -6.57 15.14
C LEU A 100 -10.18 -7.92 15.85
N PRO A 101 -11.09 -8.85 15.53
CA PRO A 101 -10.95 -10.26 15.89
C PRO A 101 -9.59 -10.84 15.45
N ALA A 102 -9.11 -11.87 16.14
CA ALA A 102 -7.78 -12.45 15.93
C ALA A 102 -7.54 -12.98 14.49
N ASP A 103 -8.61 -13.36 13.80
CA ASP A 103 -8.62 -13.83 12.42
C ASP A 103 -8.80 -12.70 11.38
N GLY A 104 -8.80 -11.44 11.80
CA GLY A 104 -8.99 -10.28 10.93
C GLY A 104 -10.40 -10.09 10.39
N SER A 105 -11.37 -10.83 10.90
CA SER A 105 -12.78 -10.68 10.53
C SER A 105 -13.34 -9.33 10.98
N LEU A 106 -14.55 -9.02 10.52
CA LEU A 106 -15.22 -7.74 10.76
C LEU A 106 -15.53 -7.53 12.26
N PRO A 107 -15.10 -6.39 12.86
CA PRO A 107 -15.44 -6.09 14.25
C PRO A 107 -16.87 -5.62 14.40
N GLU A 108 -17.40 -5.71 15.62
CA GLU A 108 -18.68 -5.06 15.97
C GLU A 108 -18.55 -3.52 15.87
N MET A 109 -19.65 -2.88 15.49
CA MET A 109 -19.72 -1.41 15.38
C MET A 109 -20.37 -0.80 16.65
N PRO A 110 -19.85 0.33 17.17
CA PRO A 110 -18.66 1.07 16.72
C PRO A 110 -17.36 0.36 17.11
N PRO A 111 -16.30 0.45 16.27
CA PRO A 111 -15.04 -0.20 16.54
C PRO A 111 -14.37 0.40 17.77
N ARG A 112 -13.63 -0.41 18.50
CA ARG A 112 -12.78 0.06 19.61
C ARG A 112 -11.41 0.45 19.09
N LEU A 113 -10.85 1.54 19.60
CA LEU A 113 -9.42 1.85 19.52
C LEU A 113 -8.74 1.31 20.76
N VAL A 114 -7.72 0.49 20.56
CA VAL A 114 -6.91 -0.10 21.63
C VAL A 114 -5.44 0.23 21.43
N GLU A 115 -4.64 0.05 22.47
CA GLU A 115 -3.20 0.13 22.36
C GLU A 115 -2.70 -0.99 21.41
N ASN A 116 -1.74 -0.68 20.55
CA ASN A 116 -1.14 -1.64 19.63
C ASN A 116 0.17 -2.15 20.22
N GLU A 117 0.15 -3.34 20.76
CA GLU A 117 1.34 -4.00 21.34
C GLU A 117 2.43 -4.24 20.29
N SER A 118 2.04 -4.29 19.02
CA SER A 118 2.91 -4.51 17.87
C SER A 118 3.30 -3.20 17.17
N SER A 119 3.25 -2.04 17.85
CA SER A 119 3.62 -0.78 17.24
C SER A 119 5.11 -0.69 16.92
N TRP A 120 5.41 -0.17 15.73
CA TRP A 120 6.79 0.12 15.32
C TRP A 120 7.41 1.32 16.08
N LEU A 121 6.62 2.02 16.90
CA LEU A 121 7.16 3.02 17.82
C LEU A 121 8.18 2.41 18.78
N ALA A 122 8.20 1.09 18.96
CA ALA A 122 9.23 0.38 19.72
C ALA A 122 10.66 0.66 19.23
N PHE A 123 10.85 0.84 17.92
CA PHE A 123 12.18 0.92 17.31
C PHE A 123 12.36 2.07 16.29
N SER A 124 11.31 2.82 15.96
CA SER A 124 11.35 3.93 15.01
C SER A 124 10.36 5.01 15.38
N ASP A 125 10.69 6.27 15.11
CA ASP A 125 9.68 7.31 15.01
C ASP A 125 8.88 7.14 13.73
N LEU A 126 7.60 7.53 13.75
CA LEU A 126 6.65 7.20 12.69
C LEU A 126 6.05 8.45 12.06
N VAL A 127 5.96 8.46 10.75
CA VAL A 127 5.32 9.55 10.00
C VAL A 127 4.34 8.96 8.99
N PHE A 128 3.05 9.03 9.30
CA PHE A 128 1.98 8.58 8.42
C PHE A 128 1.60 9.72 7.48
N VAL A 129 1.81 9.52 6.21
CA VAL A 129 1.63 10.55 5.17
C VAL A 129 0.40 10.24 4.35
N ASP A 130 -0.56 11.15 4.32
CA ASP A 130 -1.72 11.04 3.44
C ASP A 130 -1.37 11.64 2.06
N PRO A 131 -1.29 10.86 0.99
CA PRO A 131 -1.05 11.39 -0.35
C PRO A 131 -2.13 12.39 -0.78
N ILE A 132 -1.81 13.29 -1.70
CA ILE A 132 -2.74 14.35 -2.14
C ILE A 132 -4.05 13.76 -2.68
N GLY A 133 -5.18 14.30 -2.20
CA GLY A 133 -6.52 13.81 -2.51
C GLY A 133 -7.02 12.73 -1.56
N THR A 134 -6.28 12.42 -0.50
CA THR A 134 -6.63 11.46 0.54
C THR A 134 -6.54 12.10 1.94
N GLY A 135 -7.11 11.48 2.94
CA GLY A 135 -7.11 12.01 4.30
C GLY A 135 -7.59 13.46 4.34
N PHE A 136 -6.78 14.32 4.93
CA PHE A 136 -6.99 15.77 4.90
C PHE A 136 -6.12 16.50 3.87
N SER A 137 -5.33 15.78 3.08
CA SER A 137 -4.47 16.34 2.04
C SER A 137 -5.26 16.85 0.85
N ARG A 138 -4.96 18.06 0.36
CA ARG A 138 -5.72 18.72 -0.70
C ARG A 138 -4.78 19.47 -1.66
N VAL A 139 -5.25 19.66 -2.89
CA VAL A 139 -4.72 20.67 -3.79
C VAL A 139 -5.27 22.04 -3.33
N ILE A 140 -4.42 23.05 -3.34
CA ILE A 140 -4.82 24.42 -3.00
C ILE A 140 -5.47 25.03 -4.22
N GLU A 141 -6.79 25.27 -4.14
CA GLU A 141 -7.52 26.00 -5.16
C GLU A 141 -7.23 27.49 -4.99
N ASN A 142 -6.71 28.13 -6.03
CA ASN A 142 -6.62 29.58 -6.04
C ASN A 142 -8.04 30.16 -6.07
N GLU A 143 -8.41 30.92 -5.05
CA GLU A 143 -9.65 31.71 -5.09
C GLU A 143 -9.66 32.54 -6.37
N LYS A 144 -10.67 32.34 -7.20
CA LYS A 144 -10.94 33.25 -8.35
C LYS A 144 -11.30 34.59 -7.76
N LYS A 145 -10.30 35.48 -7.56
CA LYS A 145 -10.57 36.90 -7.32
C LYS A 145 -11.33 37.42 -8.51
N GLY A 146 -12.55 37.89 -8.24
CA GLY A 146 -13.47 38.37 -9.25
C GLY A 146 -12.81 39.35 -10.22
N ASP A 147 -13.28 39.33 -11.49
CA ASP A 147 -13.05 40.30 -12.56
C ASP A 147 -11.62 40.51 -13.12
N ALA A 148 -10.80 39.48 -13.19
CA ALA A 148 -9.62 39.50 -14.05
C ALA A 148 -9.85 38.62 -15.30
N LYS A 149 -10.34 39.25 -16.39
CA LYS A 149 -10.15 38.74 -17.72
C LYS A 149 -8.65 38.60 -17.97
N GLU A 150 -8.23 37.35 -18.33
CA GLU A 150 -6.87 37.03 -18.78
C GLU A 150 -5.80 36.81 -17.69
N GLN A 151 -6.03 35.93 -16.71
CA GLN A 151 -4.92 35.10 -16.29
C GLN A 151 -4.95 33.80 -17.12
N LYS A 152 -3.86 33.56 -17.86
CA LYS A 152 -3.72 32.34 -18.66
C LYS A 152 -3.99 31.13 -17.79
N ALA A 153 -4.86 30.24 -18.26
CA ALA A 153 -5.26 29.00 -17.62
C ALA A 153 -4.06 28.01 -17.31
N GLU A 154 -2.87 28.37 -17.76
CA GLU A 154 -1.62 27.62 -17.58
C GLU A 154 -1.04 27.69 -16.15
N ASP A 155 -1.45 28.65 -15.31
CA ASP A 155 -0.88 28.83 -13.96
C ASP A 155 -1.79 28.37 -12.79
N ALA A 156 -3.02 27.94 -13.07
CA ALA A 156 -3.87 27.35 -12.03
C ALA A 156 -3.47 25.88 -11.79
N PRO A 157 -3.22 25.45 -10.54
CA PRO A 157 -2.92 24.04 -10.26
C PRO A 157 -4.12 23.18 -10.69
N ASP A 158 -3.91 22.25 -11.62
CA ASP A 158 -4.90 21.23 -11.95
C ASP A 158 -4.86 20.17 -10.82
N PRO A 159 -5.94 19.96 -10.05
CA PRO A 159 -5.99 18.91 -9.03
C PRO A 159 -5.55 17.55 -9.56
N LYS A 160 -5.85 17.26 -10.83
CA LYS A 160 -5.50 16.01 -11.49
C LYS A 160 -4.01 15.86 -11.83
N GLU A 161 -3.21 16.92 -11.72
CA GLU A 161 -1.76 16.84 -11.89
C GLU A 161 -1.14 15.87 -10.85
N TYR A 162 -1.70 15.83 -9.64
CA TYR A 162 -1.24 14.94 -8.55
C TYR A 162 -1.80 13.51 -8.67
N PHE A 163 -2.74 13.26 -9.58
CA PHE A 163 -3.36 11.94 -9.78
C PHE A 163 -2.67 11.19 -10.92
N GLY A 164 -1.36 11.05 -10.79
CA GLY A 164 -0.50 10.35 -11.72
C GLY A 164 0.87 10.07 -11.14
N TYR A 165 1.60 9.15 -11.75
CA TYR A 165 2.84 8.60 -11.21
C TYR A 165 3.88 9.65 -10.81
N LYS A 166 4.18 10.58 -11.72
CA LYS A 166 5.30 11.51 -11.56
C LYS A 166 5.08 12.48 -10.41
N ARG A 167 3.98 13.24 -10.48
CA ARG A 167 3.72 14.30 -9.50
C ARG A 167 3.36 13.76 -8.11
N ASP A 168 2.74 12.58 -8.03
CA ASP A 168 2.51 11.86 -6.78
C ASP A 168 3.85 11.62 -6.05
N LEU A 169 4.83 11.00 -6.73
CA LEU A 169 6.15 10.69 -6.17
C LEU A 169 6.96 11.94 -5.85
N GLU A 170 6.97 12.95 -6.74
CA GLU A 170 7.64 14.23 -6.49
C GLU A 170 7.09 14.93 -5.25
N SER A 171 5.77 14.86 -5.04
CA SER A 171 5.12 15.47 -3.87
C SER A 171 5.56 14.79 -2.56
N LEU A 172 5.69 13.48 -2.57
CA LEU A 172 6.19 12.73 -1.41
C LEU A 172 7.67 13.00 -1.13
N CYS A 173 8.51 13.10 -2.16
CA CYS A 173 9.92 13.50 -2.00
C CYS A 173 10.04 14.90 -1.37
N GLU A 174 9.28 15.88 -1.89
CA GLU A 174 9.24 17.24 -1.36
C GLU A 174 8.77 17.25 0.10
N PHE A 175 7.70 16.51 0.41
CA PHE A 175 7.19 16.37 1.78
C PHE A 175 8.25 15.82 2.74
N MET A 176 8.89 14.71 2.38
CA MET A 176 9.89 14.06 3.24
C MET A 176 11.08 14.99 3.53
N GLY A 177 11.62 15.67 2.53
CA GLY A 177 12.70 16.64 2.73
C GLY A 177 12.31 17.82 3.62
N ARG A 178 11.08 18.35 3.46
CA ARG A 178 10.54 19.41 4.31
C ARG A 178 10.31 18.92 5.75
N TRP A 179 9.78 17.71 5.91
CA TRP A 179 9.55 17.12 7.23
C TRP A 179 10.88 16.90 7.98
N LEU A 180 11.88 16.32 7.32
CA LEU A 180 13.21 16.12 7.91
C LEU A 180 13.85 17.43 8.34
N SER A 181 13.71 18.50 7.52
CA SER A 181 14.23 19.84 7.84
C SER A 181 13.49 20.47 9.01
N ALA A 182 12.15 20.41 9.02
CA ALA A 182 11.34 21.03 10.06
C ALA A 182 11.51 20.37 11.43
N ASN A 183 11.87 19.07 11.45
CA ASN A 183 12.03 18.30 12.69
C ASN A 183 13.52 18.04 13.05
N GLY A 184 14.47 18.57 12.30
CA GLY A 184 15.91 18.42 12.59
C GLY A 184 16.41 16.97 12.45
N ARG A 185 15.81 16.15 11.55
CA ARG A 185 16.05 14.71 11.47
C ARG A 185 16.88 14.26 10.26
N TRP A 186 17.71 15.14 9.70
CA TRP A 186 18.63 14.79 8.62
C TRP A 186 19.76 13.83 9.02
N GLY A 187 20.02 13.66 10.32
CA GLY A 187 21.00 12.70 10.85
C GLY A 187 20.39 11.33 11.20
N SER A 188 19.08 11.15 11.07
CA SER A 188 18.42 9.90 11.42
C SER A 188 18.55 8.85 10.32
N PRO A 189 18.64 7.54 10.66
CA PRO A 189 18.38 6.46 9.71
C PRO A 189 16.97 6.57 9.14
N VAL A 190 16.84 6.64 7.80
CA VAL A 190 15.55 6.85 7.12
C VAL A 190 15.05 5.56 6.52
N PHE A 191 13.80 5.23 6.85
CA PHE A 191 13.04 4.11 6.31
C PHE A 191 11.78 4.60 5.60
N ILE A 192 11.38 3.88 4.56
CA ILE A 192 10.10 4.08 3.88
C ILE A 192 9.31 2.77 3.88
N ALA A 193 8.03 2.85 4.17
CA ALA A 193 7.13 1.69 4.18
C ALA A 193 5.85 2.00 3.39
N GLY A 194 5.44 1.09 2.51
CA GLY A 194 4.25 1.31 1.70
C GLY A 194 3.51 0.02 1.36
N GLU A 195 2.17 0.11 1.39
CA GLU A 195 1.29 -1.02 1.10
C GLU A 195 0.60 -0.86 -0.25
N SER A 196 0.46 -1.96 -0.98
CA SER A 196 -0.28 -2.01 -2.25
C SER A 196 0.37 -1.10 -3.31
N TYR A 197 -0.38 -0.16 -3.87
CA TYR A 197 0.18 0.93 -4.68
C TYR A 197 1.19 1.78 -3.88
N GLY A 198 1.11 1.81 -2.55
CA GLY A 198 2.18 2.37 -1.69
C GLY A 198 3.49 1.60 -1.81
N GLY A 199 3.43 0.28 -2.00
CA GLY A 199 4.61 -0.54 -2.35
C GLY A 199 5.19 -0.18 -3.72
N TYR A 200 4.34 0.13 -4.72
CA TYR A 200 4.78 0.71 -5.99
C TYR A 200 5.51 2.05 -5.76
N ARG A 201 4.91 2.94 -4.93
CA ARG A 201 5.57 4.20 -4.53
C ARG A 201 6.95 3.95 -3.93
N VAL A 202 7.04 3.04 -2.95
CA VAL A 202 8.32 2.67 -2.33
C VAL A 202 9.32 2.19 -3.36
N GLY A 203 8.94 1.28 -4.24
CA GLY A 203 9.81 0.77 -5.31
C GLY A 203 10.40 1.87 -6.20
N ARG A 204 9.61 2.91 -6.52
CA ARG A 204 10.05 4.07 -7.30
C ARG A 204 10.82 5.10 -6.45
N LEU A 205 10.37 5.35 -5.21
CA LEU A 205 10.98 6.31 -4.29
C LEU A 205 12.38 5.90 -3.85
N VAL A 206 12.69 4.60 -3.79
CA VAL A 206 14.04 4.10 -3.47
C VAL A 206 15.10 4.73 -4.37
N ARG A 207 14.82 4.90 -5.65
CA ARG A 207 15.70 5.61 -6.58
C ARG A 207 15.58 7.12 -6.44
N MET A 208 14.37 7.64 -6.48
CA MET A 208 14.10 9.07 -6.59
C MET A 208 14.60 9.86 -5.37
N LEU A 209 14.43 9.32 -4.17
CA LEU A 209 14.90 9.95 -2.93
C LEU A 209 16.42 10.09 -2.92
N GLN A 210 17.16 9.05 -3.31
CA GLN A 210 18.61 9.04 -3.30
C GLN A 210 19.22 9.84 -4.47
N GLU A 211 18.68 9.68 -5.69
CA GLU A 211 19.23 10.30 -6.89
C GLU A 211 18.83 11.78 -7.04
N THR A 212 17.59 12.14 -6.65
CA THR A 212 17.01 13.46 -6.93
C THR A 212 16.84 14.32 -5.68
N ALA A 213 16.34 13.74 -4.58
CA ALA A 213 16.05 14.49 -3.36
C ALA A 213 17.23 14.54 -2.38
N GLY A 214 18.31 13.77 -2.62
CA GLY A 214 19.48 13.71 -1.74
C GLY A 214 19.21 13.10 -0.37
N ILE A 215 18.16 12.25 -0.26
CA ILE A 215 17.80 11.56 0.98
C ILE A 215 18.30 10.13 0.90
N GLY A 216 19.34 9.80 1.68
CA GLY A 216 19.83 8.44 1.82
C GLY A 216 18.82 7.56 2.57
N LEU A 217 18.63 6.32 2.12
CA LEU A 217 17.75 5.36 2.75
C LEU A 217 18.54 4.25 3.44
N ASN A 218 18.17 3.91 4.68
CA ASN A 218 18.65 2.72 5.36
C ASN A 218 17.82 1.50 4.99
N GLY A 219 16.49 1.68 4.77
CA GLY A 219 15.67 0.56 4.37
C GLY A 219 14.37 0.93 3.67
N ALA A 220 13.87 -0.03 2.87
CA ALA A 220 12.60 0.04 2.18
C ALA A 220 11.75 -1.19 2.51
N ILE A 221 10.50 -0.96 2.93
CA ILE A 221 9.56 -2.00 3.35
C ILE A 221 8.36 -1.96 2.40
N LEU A 222 8.20 -3.02 1.62
CA LEU A 222 7.16 -3.16 0.61
C LEU A 222 6.13 -4.18 1.11
N ILE A 223 4.94 -3.71 1.43
CA ILE A 223 3.86 -4.51 2.02
C ILE A 223 2.81 -4.78 0.95
N SER A 224 2.57 -6.04 0.62
CA SER A 224 1.64 -6.45 -0.45
C SER A 224 1.78 -5.59 -1.73
N PRO A 225 3.01 -5.35 -2.24
CA PRO A 225 3.26 -4.34 -3.26
C PRO A 225 2.71 -4.70 -4.64
N ALA A 226 2.21 -3.69 -5.35
CA ALA A 226 1.81 -3.77 -6.75
C ALA A 226 2.98 -3.33 -7.65
N LEU A 227 4.08 -4.09 -7.73
CA LEU A 227 5.30 -3.67 -8.42
C LEU A 227 5.14 -3.53 -9.93
N GLU A 228 4.41 -4.45 -10.58
CA GLU A 228 4.15 -4.44 -12.01
C GLU A 228 2.65 -4.33 -12.27
N ILE A 229 2.18 -3.12 -12.56
CA ILE A 229 0.74 -2.82 -12.70
C ILE A 229 0.09 -3.63 -13.83
N ALA A 230 0.82 -3.89 -14.92
CA ALA A 230 0.29 -4.63 -16.07
C ALA A 230 -0.11 -6.07 -15.73
N THR A 231 0.52 -6.70 -14.74
CA THR A 231 0.21 -8.10 -14.38
C THR A 231 -1.05 -8.25 -13.51
N LEU A 232 -1.55 -7.15 -12.93
CA LEU A 232 -2.72 -7.19 -12.03
C LEU A 232 -4.04 -7.43 -12.78
N ASN A 233 -4.11 -7.06 -14.06
CA ASN A 233 -5.28 -7.25 -14.91
C ASN A 233 -4.85 -7.88 -16.25
N PRO A 234 -4.50 -9.19 -16.24
CA PRO A 234 -4.01 -9.85 -17.43
C PRO A 234 -5.09 -9.95 -18.52
N THR A 235 -4.67 -9.76 -19.75
CA THR A 235 -5.49 -10.04 -20.94
C THR A 235 -5.39 -11.51 -21.33
N ASP A 236 -6.20 -11.97 -22.29
CA ASP A 236 -6.12 -13.34 -22.83
C ASP A 236 -4.77 -13.66 -23.49
N TYR A 237 -3.99 -12.65 -23.83
CA TYR A 237 -2.69 -12.77 -24.50
C TYR A 237 -1.50 -12.67 -23.54
N ASP A 238 -1.75 -12.37 -22.28
CA ASP A 238 -0.74 -12.35 -21.23
C ASP A 238 -0.59 -13.73 -20.60
N VAL A 239 0.51 -13.93 -19.90
CA VAL A 239 0.81 -15.19 -19.20
C VAL A 239 1.01 -14.93 -17.70
N LEU A 240 1.75 -13.90 -17.36
CA LEU A 240 2.29 -13.70 -16.00
C LEU A 240 1.20 -13.48 -14.94
N GLY A 241 0.21 -12.66 -15.20
CA GLY A 241 -0.84 -12.42 -14.21
C GLY A 241 -1.70 -13.66 -13.90
N TRP A 242 -1.88 -14.55 -14.89
CA TRP A 242 -2.57 -15.84 -14.67
C TRP A 242 -1.73 -16.79 -13.82
N ILE A 243 -0.43 -16.81 -14.02
CA ILE A 243 0.52 -17.64 -13.25
C ILE A 243 0.55 -17.15 -11.79
N ASP A 244 0.65 -15.83 -11.60
CA ASP A 244 0.87 -15.23 -10.30
C ASP A 244 -0.30 -15.44 -9.31
N THR A 245 -1.52 -15.51 -9.82
CA THR A 245 -2.74 -15.70 -8.98
C THR A 245 -3.02 -17.14 -8.62
N LEU A 246 -2.54 -18.11 -9.40
CA LEU A 246 -2.90 -19.52 -9.23
C LEU A 246 -2.50 -20.12 -7.88
N PRO A 247 -1.29 -19.91 -7.32
CA PRO A 247 -0.93 -20.46 -6.02
C PRO A 247 -1.86 -19.97 -4.90
N THR A 248 -2.22 -18.68 -4.91
CA THR A 248 -3.18 -18.10 -3.96
C THR A 248 -4.58 -18.71 -4.12
N MET A 249 -5.06 -18.93 -5.36
CA MET A 249 -6.33 -19.60 -5.60
C MET A 249 -6.34 -21.04 -5.08
N ALA A 250 -5.27 -21.79 -5.32
CA ALA A 250 -5.14 -23.16 -4.84
C ALA A 250 -5.15 -23.22 -3.30
N LEU A 251 -4.40 -22.32 -2.65
CA LEU A 251 -4.38 -22.23 -1.20
C LEU A 251 -5.74 -21.86 -0.62
N SER A 252 -6.43 -20.91 -1.25
CA SER A 252 -7.78 -20.48 -0.84
C SER A 252 -8.80 -21.62 -1.01
N ALA A 253 -8.69 -22.43 -2.07
CA ALA A 253 -9.53 -23.61 -2.27
C ALA A 253 -9.29 -24.66 -1.17
N VAL A 254 -8.05 -24.85 -0.72
CA VAL A 254 -7.74 -25.75 0.42
C VAL A 254 -8.34 -25.19 1.71
N HIS A 255 -8.18 -23.89 1.98
CA HIS A 255 -8.74 -23.23 3.17
C HIS A 255 -10.25 -23.43 3.29
N HIS A 256 -10.97 -23.34 2.18
CA HIS A 256 -12.42 -23.52 2.14
C HIS A 256 -12.86 -24.98 1.93
N GLY A 257 -11.94 -25.96 1.94
CA GLY A 257 -12.26 -27.38 1.75
C GLY A 257 -12.81 -27.71 0.35
N ARG A 258 -12.48 -26.92 -0.67
CA ARG A 258 -12.96 -27.06 -2.05
C ARG A 258 -11.95 -27.68 -2.99
N SER A 259 -10.67 -27.70 -2.63
CA SER A 259 -9.64 -28.36 -3.45
C SER A 259 -9.94 -29.85 -3.58
N ARG A 260 -9.79 -30.39 -4.78
CA ARG A 260 -9.80 -31.83 -5.05
C ARG A 260 -8.41 -32.40 -5.22
N ALA A 261 -7.41 -31.52 -5.30
CA ALA A 261 -6.00 -31.88 -5.38
C ALA A 261 -5.37 -32.16 -4.00
N PHE A 262 -5.88 -31.51 -2.96
CA PHE A 262 -5.33 -31.57 -1.61
C PHE A 262 -6.41 -31.83 -0.56
N ALA A 263 -6.07 -32.55 0.49
CA ALA A 263 -6.90 -32.64 1.68
C ALA A 263 -6.82 -31.33 2.50
N ALA A 264 -7.84 -31.08 3.33
CA ALA A 264 -7.92 -29.84 4.12
C ALA A 264 -6.78 -29.70 5.16
N ASP A 265 -6.16 -30.78 5.57
CA ASP A 265 -5.05 -30.85 6.51
C ASP A 265 -3.67 -30.93 5.82
N THR A 266 -3.62 -30.77 4.50
CA THR A 266 -2.35 -30.74 3.75
C THR A 266 -1.49 -29.57 4.22
N HIS A 267 -0.21 -29.84 4.51
CA HIS A 267 0.72 -28.80 4.91
C HIS A 267 0.81 -27.66 3.91
N LEU A 268 0.74 -26.42 4.39
CA LEU A 268 0.81 -25.20 3.60
C LEU A 268 1.93 -25.21 2.56
N GLU A 269 3.15 -25.53 2.97
CA GLU A 269 4.32 -25.54 2.11
C GLU A 269 4.25 -26.57 0.97
N GLN A 270 3.50 -27.66 1.17
CA GLN A 270 3.25 -28.62 0.09
C GLN A 270 2.28 -28.06 -0.94
N VAL A 271 1.18 -27.44 -0.48
CA VAL A 271 0.19 -26.82 -1.38
C VAL A 271 0.84 -25.75 -2.23
N LEU A 272 1.63 -24.86 -1.61
CA LEU A 272 2.32 -23.78 -2.29
C LEU A 272 3.31 -24.32 -3.33
N ARG A 273 4.21 -25.21 -2.95
CA ARG A 273 5.20 -25.79 -3.84
C ARG A 273 4.58 -26.44 -5.07
N GLU A 274 3.55 -27.30 -4.88
CA GLU A 274 2.92 -28.00 -6.00
C GLU A 274 2.12 -27.05 -6.91
N ALA A 275 1.48 -26.03 -6.34
CA ALA A 275 0.75 -25.02 -7.11
C ALA A 275 1.72 -24.11 -7.91
N GLU A 276 2.83 -23.70 -7.32
CA GLU A 276 3.87 -22.88 -7.96
C GLU A 276 4.59 -23.66 -9.08
N GLU A 277 4.92 -24.94 -8.85
CA GLU A 277 5.50 -25.82 -9.87
C GLU A 277 4.54 -25.99 -11.05
N PHE A 278 3.27 -26.24 -10.80
CA PHE A 278 2.25 -26.34 -11.84
C PHE A 278 2.07 -25.00 -12.58
N ALA A 279 2.01 -23.88 -11.87
CA ALA A 279 1.86 -22.54 -12.44
C ALA A 279 3.00 -22.19 -13.41
N THR A 280 4.25 -22.43 -13.00
CA THR A 280 5.45 -22.10 -13.79
C THR A 280 5.78 -23.14 -14.85
N GLY A 281 5.25 -24.34 -14.75
CA GLY A 281 5.49 -25.47 -15.66
C GLY A 281 4.35 -25.69 -16.65
N GLU A 282 3.48 -26.65 -16.35
CA GLU A 282 2.42 -27.11 -17.26
C GLU A 282 1.41 -26.04 -17.62
N TYR A 283 1.00 -25.22 -16.63
CA TYR A 283 0.03 -24.15 -16.88
C TYR A 283 0.62 -23.04 -17.76
N THR A 284 1.88 -22.65 -17.56
CA THR A 284 2.60 -21.73 -18.46
C THR A 284 2.67 -22.29 -19.88
N SER A 285 3.02 -23.58 -20.04
CA SER A 285 3.03 -24.25 -21.36
C SER A 285 1.66 -24.23 -22.01
N PHE A 286 0.60 -24.48 -21.26
CA PHE A 286 -0.78 -24.42 -21.73
C PHE A 286 -1.16 -23.02 -22.22
N LEU A 287 -0.91 -21.97 -21.42
CA LEU A 287 -1.23 -20.59 -21.77
C LEU A 287 -0.52 -20.09 -23.02
N THR A 288 0.73 -20.55 -23.25
CA THR A 288 1.57 -20.12 -24.39
C THR A 288 1.31 -20.90 -25.67
N ARG A 289 0.99 -22.19 -25.57
CA ARG A 289 0.73 -23.06 -26.75
C ARG A 289 -0.71 -22.96 -27.23
N GLY A 290 -1.67 -22.69 -26.35
CA GLY A 290 -3.08 -22.53 -26.71
C GLY A 290 -3.62 -23.67 -27.57
N ALA A 291 -4.20 -23.34 -28.71
CA ALA A 291 -4.79 -24.32 -29.67
C ALA A 291 -3.78 -25.29 -30.31
N SER A 292 -2.48 -25.02 -30.22
CA SER A 292 -1.45 -25.95 -30.74
C SER A 292 -1.14 -27.12 -29.80
N MET A 293 -1.68 -27.10 -28.58
CA MET A 293 -1.50 -28.18 -27.61
C MET A 293 -2.40 -29.38 -27.98
N PRO A 294 -1.89 -30.64 -27.90
CA PRO A 294 -2.72 -31.81 -28.08
C PRO A 294 -3.94 -31.84 -27.16
N PRO A 295 -5.12 -32.25 -27.63
CA PRO A 295 -6.35 -32.24 -26.82
C PRO A 295 -6.23 -33.00 -25.50
N GLU A 296 -5.63 -34.17 -25.49
CA GLU A 296 -5.44 -34.99 -24.27
C GLU A 296 -4.57 -34.28 -23.23
N GLU A 297 -3.50 -33.60 -23.65
CA GLU A 297 -2.61 -32.83 -22.79
C GLU A 297 -3.36 -31.62 -22.25
N ARG A 298 -4.11 -30.91 -23.09
CA ARG A 298 -4.96 -29.79 -22.74
C ARG A 298 -5.98 -30.16 -21.67
N ASP A 299 -6.74 -31.24 -21.90
CA ASP A 299 -7.79 -31.70 -20.98
C ASP A 299 -7.19 -32.09 -19.63
N ARG A 300 -6.06 -32.76 -19.60
CA ARG A 300 -5.36 -33.10 -18.35
C ARG A 300 -4.96 -31.86 -17.55
N ILE A 301 -4.45 -30.82 -18.22
CA ILE A 301 -4.05 -29.57 -17.55
C ILE A 301 -5.27 -28.83 -17.01
N LEU A 302 -6.37 -28.75 -17.77
CA LEU A 302 -7.62 -28.11 -17.31
C LEU A 302 -8.24 -28.87 -16.15
N CYS A 303 -8.20 -30.20 -16.14
CA CYS A 303 -8.63 -31.02 -15.00
C CYS A 303 -7.77 -30.71 -13.76
N ARG A 304 -6.44 -30.69 -13.91
CA ARG A 304 -5.54 -30.36 -12.79
C ARG A 304 -5.80 -28.96 -12.25
N LEU A 305 -6.02 -27.96 -13.12
CA LEU A 305 -6.37 -26.61 -12.72
C LEU A 305 -7.69 -26.55 -11.94
N ALA A 306 -8.70 -27.27 -12.42
CA ALA A 306 -9.99 -27.38 -11.74
C ALA A 306 -9.85 -28.04 -10.35
N ASP A 307 -9.01 -29.06 -10.22
CA ASP A 307 -8.76 -29.76 -8.96
C ASP A 307 -8.01 -28.88 -7.95
N LEU A 308 -7.00 -28.12 -8.40
CA LEU A 308 -6.25 -27.18 -7.58
C LEU A 308 -7.14 -26.05 -7.07
N THR A 309 -7.88 -25.42 -7.98
CA THR A 309 -8.72 -24.25 -7.67
C THR A 309 -10.07 -24.57 -7.05
N GLY A 310 -10.48 -25.85 -7.04
CA GLY A 310 -11.78 -26.28 -6.52
C GLY A 310 -12.99 -25.91 -7.39
N LEU A 311 -12.75 -25.27 -8.54
CA LEU A 311 -13.80 -24.79 -9.43
C LEU A 311 -14.42 -25.92 -10.27
N PRO A 312 -15.69 -25.79 -10.73
CA PRO A 312 -16.27 -26.73 -11.69
C PRO A 312 -15.47 -26.84 -12.97
N LEU A 313 -15.26 -28.07 -13.47
CA LEU A 313 -14.44 -28.32 -14.67
C LEU A 313 -15.02 -27.63 -15.92
N ASP A 314 -16.35 -27.60 -16.06
CA ASP A 314 -17.01 -26.95 -17.19
C ASP A 314 -16.75 -25.43 -17.23
N LEU A 315 -16.66 -24.79 -16.06
CA LEU A 315 -16.27 -23.39 -15.95
C LEU A 315 -14.82 -23.19 -16.38
N VAL A 316 -13.89 -24.03 -15.88
CA VAL A 316 -12.46 -23.94 -16.21
C VAL A 316 -12.23 -24.18 -17.72
N VAL A 317 -12.95 -25.15 -18.30
CA VAL A 317 -12.89 -25.44 -19.76
C VAL A 317 -13.44 -24.27 -20.57
N ARG A 318 -14.60 -23.72 -20.20
CA ARG A 318 -15.23 -22.59 -20.88
C ARG A 318 -14.37 -21.32 -20.82
N ALA A 319 -13.67 -21.10 -19.69
CA ALA A 319 -12.73 -19.99 -19.51
C ALA A 319 -11.36 -20.25 -20.16
N GLU A 320 -11.17 -21.41 -20.78
CA GLU A 320 -9.88 -21.84 -21.32
C GLU A 320 -8.72 -21.68 -20.31
N GLY A 321 -9.00 -22.05 -19.07
CA GLY A 321 -8.06 -21.97 -17.95
C GLY A 321 -7.77 -20.55 -17.44
N ARG A 322 -8.30 -19.48 -18.05
CA ARG A 322 -8.07 -18.07 -17.65
C ARG A 322 -9.11 -17.62 -16.65
N ILE A 323 -8.89 -17.97 -15.39
CA ILE A 323 -9.81 -17.68 -14.29
C ILE A 323 -9.45 -16.34 -13.67
N THR A 324 -10.28 -15.32 -13.84
CA THR A 324 -10.07 -14.05 -13.16
C THR A 324 -10.31 -14.19 -11.67
N ILE A 325 -9.66 -13.35 -10.87
CA ILE A 325 -9.85 -13.31 -9.40
C ILE A 325 -11.31 -13.07 -9.03
N ARG A 326 -12.06 -12.28 -9.83
CA ARG A 326 -13.49 -12.01 -9.61
C ARG A 326 -14.35 -13.25 -9.87
N VAL A 327 -14.05 -14.02 -10.91
CA VAL A 327 -14.73 -15.29 -11.18
C VAL A 327 -14.42 -16.28 -10.06
N PHE A 328 -13.16 -16.42 -9.67
CA PHE A 328 -12.76 -17.30 -8.58
C PHE A 328 -13.49 -16.95 -7.26
N SER A 329 -13.42 -15.68 -6.85
CA SER A 329 -14.08 -15.18 -5.64
C SER A 329 -15.59 -15.49 -5.60
N ARG A 330 -16.23 -15.40 -6.75
CA ARG A 330 -17.66 -15.61 -6.88
C ARG A 330 -18.06 -17.10 -6.93
N GLU A 331 -17.29 -17.90 -7.65
CA GLU A 331 -17.72 -19.26 -8.01
C GLU A 331 -17.28 -20.34 -7.01
N LEU A 332 -16.23 -20.07 -6.18
CA LEU A 332 -15.71 -21.09 -5.27
C LEU A 332 -16.74 -21.58 -4.25
N LEU A 333 -17.55 -20.68 -3.68
CA LEU A 333 -18.57 -20.97 -2.68
C LEU A 333 -19.98 -20.59 -3.13
N ARG A 334 -20.23 -20.57 -4.45
CA ARG A 334 -21.52 -20.18 -5.01
C ARG A 334 -22.68 -21.07 -4.56
N ASP A 335 -22.45 -22.35 -4.38
CA ASP A 335 -23.41 -23.32 -3.86
C ASP A 335 -23.81 -23.02 -2.40
N GLU A 336 -22.93 -22.39 -1.62
CA GLU A 336 -23.19 -21.89 -0.26
C GLU A 336 -23.76 -20.46 -0.25
N ARG A 337 -23.98 -19.85 -1.42
CA ARG A 337 -24.40 -18.44 -1.57
C ARG A 337 -23.43 -17.46 -0.88
N LYS A 338 -22.14 -17.72 -0.97
CA LYS A 338 -21.07 -16.89 -0.42
C LYS A 338 -20.17 -16.35 -1.51
N VAL A 339 -19.56 -15.20 -1.24
CA VAL A 339 -18.53 -14.55 -2.06
C VAL A 339 -17.30 -14.33 -1.19
N LEU A 340 -16.13 -14.61 -1.73
CA LEU A 340 -14.85 -14.37 -1.06
C LEU A 340 -14.40 -12.93 -1.23
N GLY A 341 -13.65 -12.41 -0.26
CA GLY A 341 -12.87 -11.19 -0.40
C GLY A 341 -11.76 -11.34 -1.44
N LEU A 342 -11.55 -10.32 -2.26
CA LEU A 342 -10.39 -10.27 -3.16
C LEU A 342 -9.12 -9.90 -2.40
N TYR A 343 -9.26 -9.01 -1.40
CA TYR A 343 -8.15 -8.59 -0.57
C TYR A 343 -7.80 -9.60 0.53
N ASP A 344 -8.74 -10.45 0.94
CA ASP A 344 -8.49 -11.62 1.78
C ASP A 344 -9.47 -12.72 1.42
N ALA A 345 -8.98 -13.73 0.71
CA ALA A 345 -9.80 -14.83 0.22
C ALA A 345 -10.29 -15.78 1.34
N THR A 346 -9.88 -15.60 2.58
CA THR A 346 -10.44 -16.33 3.74
C THR A 346 -11.72 -15.69 4.26
N ILE A 347 -11.93 -14.39 3.99
CA ILE A 347 -13.12 -13.65 4.39
C ILE A 347 -14.24 -13.92 3.40
N THR A 348 -15.43 -14.21 3.92
CA THR A 348 -16.61 -14.47 3.10
C THR A 348 -17.79 -13.62 3.56
N VAL A 349 -18.66 -13.25 2.62
CA VAL A 349 -19.97 -12.65 2.90
C VAL A 349 -21.07 -13.41 2.16
N THR A 350 -22.29 -13.34 2.67
CA THR A 350 -23.46 -13.86 1.96
C THR A 350 -23.69 -13.04 0.70
N ASP A 351 -23.87 -13.73 -0.44
CA ASP A 351 -24.28 -13.10 -1.68
C ASP A 351 -25.77 -12.72 -1.62
N PRO A 352 -26.10 -11.44 -1.65
CA PRO A 352 -27.49 -11.00 -1.58
C PRO A 352 -28.25 -11.26 -2.89
N PHE A 353 -27.56 -11.53 -4.01
CA PHE A 353 -28.13 -11.70 -5.34
C PHE A 353 -27.57 -12.93 -6.06
N PRO A 354 -27.75 -14.15 -5.52
CA PRO A 354 -27.13 -15.37 -6.04
C PRO A 354 -27.61 -15.77 -7.44
N ASP A 355 -28.76 -15.23 -7.86
CA ASP A 355 -29.39 -15.42 -9.17
C ASP A 355 -28.73 -14.61 -10.30
N ARG A 356 -27.88 -13.64 -9.97
CA ARG A 356 -27.17 -12.81 -10.98
C ARG A 356 -25.92 -13.49 -11.49
N ASP A 357 -25.54 -13.20 -12.74
CA ASP A 357 -24.33 -13.76 -13.36
C ASP A 357 -23.04 -13.22 -12.72
N SER A 358 -23.06 -12.00 -12.17
CA SER A 358 -21.91 -11.37 -11.52
C SER A 358 -22.28 -10.79 -10.16
N PHE A 359 -21.31 -10.82 -9.24
CA PHE A 359 -21.42 -10.10 -7.99
C PHE A 359 -21.24 -8.60 -8.24
N THR A 360 -22.19 -7.79 -7.79
CA THR A 360 -22.22 -6.33 -7.98
C THR A 360 -21.96 -5.54 -6.70
N GLY A 361 -21.69 -6.21 -5.59
CA GLY A 361 -21.36 -5.59 -4.31
C GLY A 361 -19.91 -5.10 -4.25
N PRO A 362 -19.58 -4.28 -3.22
CA PRO A 362 -18.20 -3.96 -2.92
C PRO A 362 -17.45 -5.21 -2.46
N ASP A 363 -16.13 -5.17 -2.53
CA ASP A 363 -15.30 -6.27 -2.02
C ASP A 363 -15.60 -6.57 -0.56
N PRO A 364 -15.83 -7.85 -0.19
CA PRO A 364 -16.16 -8.26 1.18
C PRO A 364 -15.18 -7.76 2.25
N THR A 365 -13.89 -7.80 1.97
CA THR A 365 -12.86 -7.36 2.91
C THR A 365 -12.94 -5.85 3.14
N LEU A 366 -13.04 -5.07 2.06
CA LEU A 366 -13.07 -3.60 2.14
C LEU A 366 -14.38 -3.07 2.68
N SER A 367 -15.53 -3.65 2.27
CA SER A 367 -16.84 -3.20 2.75
C SER A 367 -17.00 -3.37 4.26
N GLY A 368 -16.32 -4.37 4.82
CA GLY A 368 -16.27 -4.61 6.25
C GLY A 368 -15.33 -3.68 6.99
N SER A 369 -14.11 -3.51 6.49
CA SER A 369 -13.06 -2.75 7.18
C SER A 369 -13.21 -1.23 7.02
N THR A 370 -13.69 -0.73 5.87
CA THR A 370 -13.79 0.71 5.60
C THR A 370 -14.56 1.50 6.67
N PRO A 371 -15.77 1.10 7.11
CA PRO A 371 -16.47 1.81 8.19
C PRO A 371 -15.68 1.80 9.50
N ALA A 372 -15.06 0.69 9.86
CA ALA A 372 -14.28 0.55 11.08
C ALA A 372 -13.09 1.53 11.11
N TYR A 373 -12.30 1.57 10.05
CA TYR A 373 -11.15 2.47 9.94
C TYR A 373 -11.59 3.94 9.84
N THR A 374 -12.69 4.25 9.12
CA THR A 374 -13.22 5.63 9.02
C THR A 374 -13.64 6.16 10.38
N MET A 375 -14.39 5.36 11.16
CA MET A 375 -14.81 5.77 12.50
C MET A 375 -13.63 5.93 13.46
N ALA A 376 -12.69 4.99 13.40
CA ALA A 376 -11.52 4.97 14.26
C ALA A 376 -10.57 6.15 13.97
N VAL A 377 -10.28 6.45 12.70
CA VAL A 377 -9.39 7.57 12.34
C VAL A 377 -9.98 8.91 12.72
N ASN A 378 -11.29 9.12 12.51
CA ASN A 378 -11.94 10.36 12.94
C ASN A 378 -11.92 10.52 14.45
N ARG A 379 -12.13 9.43 15.22
CA ARG A 379 -12.00 9.45 16.68
C ARG A 379 -10.57 9.78 17.11
N LEU A 380 -9.56 9.11 16.51
CA LEU A 380 -8.16 9.35 16.84
C LEU A 380 -7.77 10.80 16.56
N LEU A 381 -8.04 11.30 15.35
CA LEU A 381 -7.60 12.63 14.94
C LEU A 381 -8.33 13.74 15.68
N ARG A 382 -9.67 13.67 15.76
CA ARG A 382 -10.49 14.76 16.31
C ARG A 382 -10.59 14.73 17.83
N SER A 383 -10.73 13.54 18.44
CA SER A 383 -10.99 13.43 19.88
C SER A 383 -9.74 13.18 20.70
N GLU A 384 -8.72 12.50 20.16
CA GLU A 384 -7.54 12.13 20.94
C GLU A 384 -6.34 13.01 20.61
N ILE A 385 -6.11 13.37 19.33
CA ILE A 385 -5.02 14.29 18.95
C ILE A 385 -5.50 15.74 18.98
N GLY A 386 -6.79 16.00 18.74
CA GLY A 386 -7.38 17.34 18.86
C GLY A 386 -7.34 18.14 17.55
N VAL A 387 -7.37 17.46 16.39
CA VAL A 387 -7.43 18.16 15.09
C VAL A 387 -8.78 18.86 14.93
N GLU A 388 -8.73 20.18 14.89
CA GLU A 388 -9.89 21.03 14.61
C GLU A 388 -9.95 21.35 13.11
N SER A 389 -10.84 20.68 12.40
CA SER A 389 -11.07 20.90 10.97
C SER A 389 -12.50 20.48 10.59
N ASP A 390 -13.15 21.27 9.75
CA ASP A 390 -14.46 20.97 9.15
C ASP A 390 -14.33 20.05 7.91
N ARG A 391 -13.10 19.77 7.46
CA ARG A 391 -12.82 18.91 6.32
C ARG A 391 -13.23 17.46 6.61
N GLU A 392 -13.78 16.80 5.62
CA GLU A 392 -13.98 15.36 5.67
C GLU A 392 -12.63 14.65 5.53
N TYR A 393 -12.40 13.62 6.39
CA TYR A 393 -11.26 12.73 6.26
C TYR A 393 -11.57 11.64 5.23
N THR A 394 -10.92 11.71 4.08
CA THR A 394 -11.14 10.77 2.98
C THR A 394 -10.26 9.53 3.16
N LEU A 395 -10.83 8.46 3.73
CA LEU A 395 -10.10 7.19 3.94
C LEU A 395 -9.70 6.55 2.60
N LEU A 396 -10.64 6.46 1.65
CA LEU A 396 -10.44 5.90 0.32
C LEU A 396 -11.20 6.73 -0.71
N SER A 397 -10.48 7.38 -1.62
CA SER A 397 -11.03 8.20 -2.69
C SER A 397 -11.14 7.42 -3.99
N TYR A 398 -12.35 7.06 -4.37
CA TYR A 398 -12.62 6.47 -5.69
C TYR A 398 -12.46 7.50 -6.82
N GLU A 399 -12.62 8.80 -6.54
CA GLU A 399 -12.37 9.86 -7.51
C GLU A 399 -10.89 9.89 -7.92
N VAL A 400 -10.00 9.91 -6.94
CA VAL A 400 -8.54 9.83 -7.19
C VAL A 400 -8.18 8.55 -7.93
N ASN A 401 -8.72 7.41 -7.49
CA ASN A 401 -8.47 6.12 -8.11
C ASN A 401 -8.89 6.09 -9.58
N THR A 402 -10.10 6.55 -9.89
CA THR A 402 -10.63 6.58 -11.27
C THR A 402 -9.93 7.61 -12.15
N ALA A 403 -9.49 8.73 -11.57
CA ALA A 403 -8.78 9.78 -12.28
C ALA A 403 -7.29 9.49 -12.49
N TRP A 404 -6.76 8.43 -11.85
CA TRP A 404 -5.33 8.11 -11.90
C TRP A 404 -4.86 7.85 -13.31
N LYS A 405 -3.78 8.52 -13.71
CA LYS A 405 -3.25 8.45 -15.07
C LYS A 405 -1.79 7.99 -15.08
N ILE A 406 -1.45 7.28 -16.12
CA ILE A 406 -0.09 7.24 -16.63
C ILE A 406 0.22 8.65 -17.11
N ASP A 407 1.44 9.14 -16.89
CA ASP A 407 1.87 10.49 -17.30
C ASP A 407 1.39 10.87 -18.69
N SER A 408 0.87 12.09 -18.84
CA SER A 408 0.41 12.66 -20.13
C SER A 408 1.54 12.77 -21.17
N GLU A 409 2.80 12.69 -20.73
CA GLU A 409 3.99 12.74 -21.58
C GLU A 409 4.49 11.33 -21.98
N GLN A 410 3.85 10.26 -21.51
CA GLN A 410 4.27 8.91 -21.83
C GLN A 410 3.98 8.59 -23.30
N HIS A 411 5.03 8.33 -24.06
CA HIS A 411 4.93 7.92 -25.45
C HIS A 411 4.18 6.60 -25.59
N ALA A 412 3.39 6.42 -26.65
CA ALA A 412 2.59 5.21 -26.91
C ALA A 412 3.39 3.89 -26.91
N PHE A 413 4.69 3.96 -27.17
CA PHE A 413 5.63 2.82 -27.15
C PHE A 413 6.52 2.82 -25.89
N ALA A 414 6.20 3.62 -24.87
CA ALA A 414 6.90 3.53 -23.60
C ALA A 414 6.60 2.18 -22.91
N LEU A 415 7.54 1.75 -22.08
CA LEU A 415 7.32 0.55 -21.27
C LEU A 415 6.10 0.71 -20.36
N PRO A 416 5.34 -0.36 -20.11
CA PRO A 416 4.29 -0.34 -19.09
C PRO A 416 4.83 0.16 -17.75
N PRO A 417 4.01 0.84 -16.95
CA PRO A 417 4.45 1.32 -15.65
C PRO A 417 4.77 0.15 -14.72
N GLY A 418 6.01 0.11 -14.26
CA GLY A 418 6.55 -0.82 -13.29
C GLY A 418 7.45 -0.12 -12.30
N ALA A 419 7.67 -0.71 -11.15
CA ALA A 419 8.54 -0.20 -10.09
C ALA A 419 9.79 -1.07 -9.88
N THR A 420 9.83 -2.28 -10.44
CA THR A 420 10.90 -3.25 -10.19
C THR A 420 12.27 -2.77 -10.65
N ASP A 421 12.36 -2.14 -11.82
CA ASP A 421 13.64 -1.63 -12.33
C ASP A 421 14.16 -0.43 -11.52
N ASP A 422 13.28 0.50 -11.12
CA ASP A 422 13.67 1.62 -10.25
C ASP A 422 14.04 1.13 -8.85
N PHE A 423 13.35 0.12 -8.34
CA PHE A 423 13.67 -0.50 -7.07
C PHE A 423 15.06 -1.15 -7.10
N ARG A 424 15.33 -1.98 -8.10
CA ARG A 424 16.62 -2.59 -8.31
C ARG A 424 17.73 -1.55 -8.48
N TYR A 425 17.48 -0.51 -9.30
CA TYR A 425 18.45 0.56 -9.52
C TYR A 425 18.71 1.33 -8.22
N GLY A 426 17.69 1.69 -7.47
CA GLY A 426 17.81 2.39 -6.20
C GLY A 426 18.60 1.59 -5.16
N MET A 427 18.41 0.27 -5.09
CA MET A 427 19.24 -0.61 -4.26
C MET A 427 20.73 -0.58 -4.67
N SER A 428 21.04 -0.36 -5.94
CA SER A 428 22.42 -0.29 -6.44
C SER A 428 23.11 1.03 -6.10
N LEU A 429 22.35 2.10 -5.85
CA LEU A 429 22.91 3.42 -5.48
C LEU A 429 23.50 3.45 -4.07
N ASN A 430 23.00 2.59 -3.18
CA ASN A 430 23.42 2.54 -1.78
C ASN A 430 23.70 1.08 -1.34
N PRO A 431 24.98 0.70 -1.19
CA PRO A 431 25.34 -0.67 -0.80
C PRO A 431 24.97 -1.02 0.64
N HIS A 432 24.57 -0.06 1.46
CA HIS A 432 24.16 -0.26 2.85
C HIS A 432 22.65 -0.33 3.02
N MET A 433 21.88 0.10 2.01
CA MET A 433 20.43 0.02 2.06
C MET A 433 19.94 -1.42 1.99
N GLN A 434 19.00 -1.75 2.86
CA GLN A 434 18.30 -3.05 2.86
C GLN A 434 16.86 -2.92 2.37
N ALA A 435 16.26 -4.01 1.95
CA ALA A 435 14.88 -4.05 1.50
C ALA A 435 14.13 -5.27 2.06
N PHE A 436 12.86 -5.06 2.40
CA PHE A 436 11.96 -6.09 2.90
C PHE A 436 10.68 -6.10 2.07
N VAL A 437 10.37 -7.24 1.42
CA VAL A 437 9.14 -7.43 0.64
C VAL A 437 8.29 -8.49 1.32
N THR A 438 7.00 -8.21 1.48
CA THR A 438 6.08 -9.12 2.16
C THR A 438 4.68 -9.08 1.56
N HIS A 439 3.97 -10.19 1.69
CA HIS A 439 2.55 -10.32 1.31
C HIS A 439 1.81 -11.22 2.30
N GLY A 440 0.49 -11.10 2.31
CA GLY A 440 -0.39 -12.12 2.81
C GLY A 440 -0.63 -13.21 1.75
N ARG A 441 -0.65 -14.47 2.18
CA ARG A 441 -0.74 -15.63 1.26
C ARG A 441 -2.12 -15.81 0.63
N TYR A 442 -3.15 -15.13 1.16
CA TYR A 442 -4.54 -15.18 0.66
C TYR A 442 -4.96 -13.91 -0.09
N ASP A 443 -3.99 -13.07 -0.48
CA ASP A 443 -4.20 -11.86 -1.28
C ASP A 443 -4.34 -12.22 -2.77
N LEU A 444 -5.54 -12.05 -3.32
CA LEU A 444 -5.79 -12.25 -4.75
C LEU A 444 -5.45 -11.02 -5.60
N VAL A 445 -5.41 -9.82 -4.99
CA VAL A 445 -5.21 -8.55 -5.72
C VAL A 445 -3.74 -8.33 -6.07
N THR A 446 -2.85 -8.52 -5.08
CA THR A 446 -1.39 -8.50 -5.27
C THR A 446 -0.81 -9.80 -4.73
N PRO A 447 -0.91 -10.89 -5.51
CA PRO A 447 -0.55 -12.21 -5.02
C PRO A 447 0.94 -12.31 -4.68
N TYR A 448 1.27 -12.98 -3.59
CA TYR A 448 2.63 -13.12 -3.07
C TYR A 448 3.62 -13.65 -4.12
N PHE A 449 3.15 -14.58 -4.95
CA PHE A 449 4.00 -15.26 -5.93
C PHE A 449 4.53 -14.31 -7.01
N SER A 450 3.85 -13.18 -7.27
CA SER A 450 4.36 -12.15 -8.19
C SER A 450 5.70 -11.59 -7.71
N SER A 451 5.86 -11.32 -6.42
CA SER A 451 7.11 -10.81 -5.85
C SER A 451 8.21 -11.87 -5.79
N ASP A 452 7.87 -13.13 -5.48
CA ASP A 452 8.83 -14.24 -5.52
C ASP A 452 9.39 -14.43 -6.93
N ARG A 453 8.50 -14.41 -7.93
CA ARG A 453 8.90 -14.49 -9.34
C ARG A 453 9.75 -13.29 -9.77
N LEU A 454 9.34 -12.06 -9.42
CA LEU A 454 10.09 -10.85 -9.74
C LEU A 454 11.48 -10.85 -9.09
N ARG A 455 11.59 -11.25 -7.82
CA ARG A 455 12.89 -11.43 -7.15
C ARG A 455 13.83 -12.31 -7.97
N ASN A 456 13.34 -13.44 -8.48
CA ASN A 456 14.12 -14.36 -9.29
C ASN A 456 14.52 -13.75 -10.65
N LEU A 457 13.72 -12.84 -11.21
CA LEU A 457 13.94 -12.19 -12.50
C LEU A 457 14.76 -10.90 -12.42
N MET A 458 14.91 -10.28 -11.24
CA MET A 458 15.64 -9.02 -11.06
C MET A 458 17.14 -9.12 -11.38
N ARG A 459 17.69 -10.30 -11.49
CA ARG A 459 19.12 -10.53 -11.82
C ARG A 459 20.04 -9.71 -10.88
N LEU A 460 19.75 -9.77 -9.58
CA LEU A 460 20.56 -9.11 -8.56
C LEU A 460 21.93 -9.81 -8.48
N ASP A 461 23.00 -9.04 -8.28
CA ASP A 461 24.27 -9.64 -7.87
C ASP A 461 24.15 -10.25 -6.46
N PRO A 462 25.08 -11.15 -6.06
CA PRO A 462 24.97 -11.85 -4.78
C PRO A 462 24.87 -10.92 -3.57
N GLN A 463 25.66 -9.84 -3.53
CA GLN A 463 25.67 -8.90 -2.40
C GLN A 463 24.35 -8.11 -2.31
N MET A 464 23.78 -7.73 -3.46
CA MET A 464 22.49 -7.06 -3.50
C MET A 464 21.36 -8.04 -3.13
N ALA A 465 21.45 -9.30 -3.55
CA ALA A 465 20.46 -10.34 -3.22
C ALA A 465 20.39 -10.63 -1.72
N GLU A 466 21.54 -10.60 -1.00
CA GLU A 466 21.61 -10.76 0.46
C GLU A 466 20.91 -9.64 1.22
N ARG A 467 20.79 -8.44 0.63
CA ARG A 467 20.12 -7.26 1.22
C ARG A 467 18.62 -7.22 0.93
N LEU A 468 18.07 -8.16 0.16
CA LEU A 468 16.65 -8.28 -0.13
C LEU A 468 16.03 -9.45 0.62
N THR A 469 15.27 -9.16 1.65
CA THR A 469 14.44 -10.14 2.36
C THR A 469 13.07 -10.22 1.72
N VAL A 470 12.61 -11.44 1.43
CA VAL A 470 11.22 -11.72 1.03
C VAL A 470 10.64 -12.72 2.02
N ARG A 471 9.55 -12.34 2.71
CA ARG A 471 8.87 -13.19 3.71
C ARG A 471 7.37 -12.91 3.68
N HIS A 472 6.56 -13.99 3.65
CA HIS A 472 5.11 -13.90 3.58
C HIS A 472 4.46 -14.41 4.87
N PHE A 473 3.25 -13.89 5.14
CA PHE A 473 2.50 -14.19 6.36
C PHE A 473 1.11 -14.77 6.04
N GLY A 474 0.44 -15.35 7.02
CA GLY A 474 -0.96 -15.73 6.92
C GLY A 474 -1.86 -14.49 6.80
N GLY A 475 -3.02 -14.62 6.16
CA GLY A 475 -3.92 -13.50 5.90
C GLY A 475 -3.87 -13.00 4.45
N GLY A 476 -4.69 -12.01 4.14
CA GLY A 476 -4.80 -11.42 2.82
C GLY A 476 -3.92 -10.19 2.62
N HIS A 477 -4.39 -9.22 1.85
CA HIS A 477 -3.70 -7.98 1.50
C HIS A 477 -3.24 -7.19 2.72
N MET A 478 -4.15 -7.04 3.69
CA MET A 478 -3.90 -6.47 5.02
C MET A 478 -3.65 -7.62 6.02
N PHE A 479 -2.67 -8.48 5.76
CA PHE A 479 -2.39 -9.67 6.57
C PHE A 479 -2.15 -9.37 8.06
N TYR A 480 -1.73 -8.17 8.38
CA TYR A 480 -1.57 -7.67 9.73
C TYR A 480 -2.92 -7.50 10.48
N ALA A 481 -4.06 -7.63 9.81
CA ALA A 481 -5.36 -7.78 10.47
C ALA A 481 -5.42 -9.06 11.32
N TRP A 482 -4.69 -10.11 10.93
CA TRP A 482 -4.52 -11.32 11.74
C TRP A 482 -3.53 -11.05 12.86
N GLU A 483 -3.93 -11.33 14.11
CA GLU A 483 -3.11 -11.05 15.29
C GLU A 483 -1.74 -11.72 15.24
N ALA A 484 -1.68 -13.02 14.93
CA ALA A 484 -0.43 -13.77 14.82
C ALA A 484 0.49 -13.16 13.73
N SER A 485 -0.06 -12.87 12.56
CA SER A 485 0.71 -12.30 11.44
C SER A 485 1.21 -10.91 11.73
N ARG A 486 0.42 -10.06 12.42
CA ARG A 486 0.84 -8.71 12.84
C ARG A 486 2.04 -8.78 13.78
N LYS A 487 2.00 -9.69 14.76
CA LYS A 487 3.10 -9.88 15.71
C LYS A 487 4.36 -10.36 15.00
N ASP A 488 4.26 -11.44 14.23
CA ASP A 488 5.40 -12.02 13.51
C ASP A 488 6.01 -11.04 12.50
N PHE A 489 5.17 -10.21 11.87
CA PHE A 489 5.60 -9.14 10.97
C PHE A 489 6.35 -8.05 11.74
N THR A 490 5.83 -7.57 12.86
CA THR A 490 6.50 -6.56 13.67
C THR A 490 7.84 -7.05 14.19
N ASP A 491 7.93 -8.29 14.67
CA ASP A 491 9.19 -8.89 15.11
C ASP A 491 10.22 -8.97 13.96
N ALA A 492 9.76 -9.33 12.75
CA ALA A 492 10.62 -9.37 11.57
C ALA A 492 11.12 -7.98 11.16
N ILE A 493 10.25 -6.96 11.20
CA ILE A 493 10.63 -5.58 10.87
C ILE A 493 11.53 -4.96 11.95
N ALA A 494 11.32 -5.28 13.23
CA ALA A 494 12.21 -4.84 14.30
C ALA A 494 13.64 -5.36 14.08
N ALA A 495 13.80 -6.63 13.73
CA ALA A 495 15.09 -7.21 13.39
C ALA A 495 15.70 -6.56 12.13
N PHE A 496 14.89 -6.35 11.08
CA PHE A 496 15.30 -5.68 9.85
C PHE A 496 15.77 -4.24 10.10
N VAL A 497 15.04 -3.45 10.88
CA VAL A 497 15.42 -2.05 11.19
C VAL A 497 16.69 -2.02 12.03
N ALA A 498 16.84 -2.92 13.01
CA ALA A 498 18.04 -3.00 13.83
C ALA A 498 19.30 -3.31 13.00
N ASP A 499 19.19 -4.23 12.02
CA ASP A 499 20.30 -4.59 11.13
C ASP A 499 20.62 -3.47 10.12
N ALA A 500 19.60 -2.79 9.58
CA ALA A 500 19.78 -1.73 8.58
C ALA A 500 20.16 -0.37 9.17
N ALA A 501 19.90 -0.12 10.45
CA ALA A 501 20.29 1.12 11.13
C ALA A 501 21.73 1.08 11.68
N GLY A 502 22.35 -0.11 11.79
CA GLY A 502 23.72 -0.32 12.25
C GLY A 502 23.79 -0.54 13.74
#